data_cd2103df806ff76f9affa5bf0adaba87
#
_entry.id   cd2103df806ff76f9affa5bf0adaba87
#
_cell.length_a   1.000
_cell.length_b   1.000
_cell.length_c   1.000
_cell.angle_alpha   90.00
_cell.angle_beta   90.00
_cell.angle_gamma   90.00
#
_symmetry.space_group_name_H-M   'P 1'
#
loop_
_entity.id
_entity.type
_entity.pdbx_description
1 polymer ?
#
loop_
_entity_poly.entity_id
_entity_poly.type
_entity_poly.pdbx_seq_one_letter_code
_entity_poly.pdbx_strand_id
1 'polypeptide(L)'
;MDTSSGYKDRALSSLNGNWGNGAIACLVTYLIMLTPSYGIIALTPGEQEWGSLGNIWSILMLPLTWGLAIFFLTIARGQKADIGQLFDGFKNYWHIFATMFLRQIFTVLWTLLFIVPGIIKYYSYSMTDYILKDEPELGANEAIEKSMAMMQGHKMDLFLLHLSFIGWAILAMCTLGLGFLLLVPYVCTAEAHFYEDLKAEKAGRIM
;
A
#
# COMPACT_ATOMS: atom_id res chain seq x y z
N MET A 1 -9.82 18.91 2.03
CA MET A 1 -8.72 17.99 2.45
C MET A 1 -8.26 18.37 3.84
N ASP A 2 -7.96 17.37 4.66
CA ASP A 2 -7.44 17.55 6.02
C ASP A 2 -5.93 17.85 6.00
N THR A 3 -5.36 18.23 7.14
CA THR A 3 -3.91 18.42 7.28
C THR A 3 -3.20 17.08 7.53
N SER A 4 -1.87 17.01 7.33
CA SER A 4 -1.10 15.80 7.64
C SER A 4 -1.24 15.36 9.10
N SER A 5 -1.40 16.30 10.05
CA SER A 5 -1.70 15.97 11.46
C SER A 5 -3.10 15.40 11.61
N GLY A 6 -4.10 15.97 10.94
CA GLY A 6 -5.47 15.47 11.00
C GLY A 6 -5.61 14.03 10.51
N TYR A 7 -4.94 13.66 9.40
CA TYR A 7 -4.91 12.26 8.93
C TYR A 7 -4.26 11.32 9.94
N LYS A 8 -3.19 11.77 10.62
CA LYS A 8 -2.54 11.00 11.69
C LYS A 8 -3.47 10.77 12.87
N ASP A 9 -4.16 11.80 13.34
CA ASP A 9 -5.07 11.71 14.47
C ASP A 9 -6.26 10.78 14.15
N ARG A 10 -6.80 10.88 12.94
CA ARG A 10 -7.86 9.98 12.45
C ARG A 10 -7.36 8.53 12.36
N ALA A 11 -6.15 8.30 11.85
CA ALA A 11 -5.56 6.98 11.78
C ALA A 11 -5.34 6.37 13.17
N LEU A 12 -4.84 7.15 14.13
CA LEU A 12 -4.69 6.71 15.53
C LEU A 12 -6.04 6.35 16.16
N SER A 13 -7.07 7.16 15.92
CA SER A 13 -8.42 6.89 16.43
C SER A 13 -9.02 5.62 15.83
N SER A 14 -8.85 5.38 14.53
CA SER A 14 -9.35 4.18 13.83
C SER A 14 -8.59 2.92 14.24
N LEU A 15 -7.30 3.04 14.54
CA LEU A 15 -6.49 1.94 15.04
C LEU A 15 -6.73 1.62 16.52
N ASN A 16 -7.40 2.51 17.25
CA ASN A 16 -7.70 2.25 18.66
C ASN A 16 -8.58 1.00 18.79
N GLY A 17 -8.10 0.00 19.54
CA GLY A 17 -8.72 -1.32 19.61
C GLY A 17 -8.36 -2.30 18.47
N ASN A 18 -7.70 -1.83 17.37
CA ASN A 18 -7.33 -2.64 16.21
C ASN A 18 -5.81 -2.79 16.02
N TRP A 19 -4.98 -2.22 16.91
CA TRP A 19 -3.52 -2.28 16.80
C TRP A 19 -2.98 -3.70 16.69
N GLY A 20 -3.51 -4.63 17.53
CA GLY A 20 -3.11 -6.02 17.50
C GLY A 20 -3.38 -6.68 16.14
N ASN A 21 -4.59 -6.50 15.61
CA ASN A 21 -4.96 -7.04 14.30
C ASN A 21 -4.13 -6.42 13.17
N GLY A 22 -3.87 -5.11 13.22
CA GLY A 22 -3.02 -4.43 12.27
C GLY A 22 -1.57 -4.94 12.29
N ALA A 23 -0.99 -5.09 13.48
CA ALA A 23 0.36 -5.62 13.63
C ALA A 23 0.46 -7.09 13.16
N ILE A 24 -0.55 -7.93 13.45
CA ILE A 24 -0.61 -9.32 12.97
C ILE A 24 -0.73 -9.35 11.45
N ALA A 25 -1.58 -8.51 10.84
CA ALA A 25 -1.72 -8.43 9.39
C ALA A 25 -0.39 -8.07 8.71
N CYS A 26 0.33 -7.08 9.25
CA CYS A 26 1.67 -6.71 8.78
C CYS A 26 2.67 -7.85 8.97
N LEU A 27 2.68 -8.50 10.14
CA LEU A 27 3.59 -9.60 10.43
C LEU A 27 3.36 -10.78 9.48
N VAL A 28 2.11 -11.19 9.26
CA VAL A 28 1.75 -12.27 8.33
C VAL A 28 2.21 -11.93 6.92
N THR A 29 1.91 -10.72 6.44
CA THR A 29 2.35 -10.26 5.12
C THR A 29 3.87 -10.29 5.01
N TYR A 30 4.57 -9.78 6.01
CA TYR A 30 6.03 -9.74 6.05
C TYR A 30 6.65 -11.14 6.04
N LEU A 31 6.13 -12.07 6.86
CA LEU A 31 6.60 -13.46 6.90
C LEU A 31 6.39 -14.16 5.55
N ILE A 32 5.24 -13.99 4.90
CA ILE A 32 4.98 -14.58 3.58
C ILE A 32 5.94 -14.00 2.53
N MET A 33 6.22 -12.70 2.57
CA MET A 33 7.15 -12.07 1.64
C MET A 33 8.60 -12.52 1.84
N LEU A 34 9.01 -12.78 3.09
CA LEU A 34 10.39 -13.19 3.41
C LEU A 34 10.66 -14.69 3.19
N THR A 35 9.63 -15.54 3.29
CA THR A 35 9.78 -17.01 3.32
C THR A 35 10.65 -17.57 2.19
N PRO A 36 10.48 -17.18 0.90
CA PRO A 36 11.31 -17.75 -0.16
C PRO A 36 12.76 -17.29 -0.12
N SER A 37 12.99 -16.02 0.27
CA SER A 37 14.35 -15.46 0.27
C SER A 37 15.23 -16.13 1.32
N TYR A 38 14.67 -16.41 2.50
CA TYR A 38 15.44 -17.02 3.61
C TYR A 38 15.29 -18.53 3.67
N GLY A 39 14.15 -19.10 3.30
CA GLY A 39 13.93 -20.53 3.31
C GLY A 39 14.83 -21.27 2.31
N ILE A 40 15.04 -20.68 1.14
CA ILE A 40 15.91 -21.25 0.10
C ILE A 40 17.39 -21.09 0.47
N ILE A 41 17.80 -19.92 1.00
CA ILE A 41 19.18 -19.70 1.47
C ILE A 41 19.55 -20.68 2.59
N ALA A 42 18.61 -21.03 3.46
CA ALA A 42 18.84 -22.00 4.53
C ALA A 42 19.00 -23.45 4.01
N LEU A 43 18.38 -23.77 2.86
CA LEU A 43 18.41 -25.11 2.27
C LEU A 43 19.58 -25.34 1.28
N THR A 44 20.13 -24.26 0.73
CA THR A 44 21.22 -24.31 -0.28
C THR A 44 22.31 -23.27 -0.01
N PRO A 45 23.13 -23.49 1.05
CA PRO A 45 24.23 -22.59 1.34
C PRO A 45 25.29 -22.68 0.24
N GLY A 46 25.47 -21.60 -0.53
CA GLY A 46 26.53 -21.49 -1.52
C GLY A 46 26.10 -21.09 -2.94
N GLU A 47 24.85 -21.09 -3.29
CA GLU A 47 24.38 -20.68 -4.61
C GLU A 47 23.81 -19.26 -4.60
N GLN A 48 24.50 -18.34 -5.25
CA GLN A 48 24.14 -16.90 -5.33
C GLN A 48 22.98 -16.60 -6.30
N GLU A 49 22.47 -17.59 -7.03
CA GLU A 49 21.42 -17.38 -8.06
C GLU A 49 20.00 -17.19 -7.51
N TRP A 50 19.79 -17.41 -6.23
CA TRP A 50 18.48 -17.41 -5.60
C TRP A 50 17.88 -16.00 -5.36
N GLY A 51 18.67 -14.94 -5.50
CA GLY A 51 18.16 -13.56 -5.43
C GLY A 51 17.10 -13.24 -6.48
N SER A 52 17.19 -13.86 -7.66
CA SER A 52 16.21 -13.72 -8.74
C SER A 52 14.85 -14.36 -8.39
N LEU A 53 14.85 -15.50 -7.69
CA LEU A 53 13.61 -16.18 -7.27
C LEU A 53 12.87 -15.40 -6.20
N GLY A 54 13.55 -14.72 -5.28
CA GLY A 54 12.95 -13.82 -4.31
C GLY A 54 12.23 -12.65 -4.97
N ASN A 55 12.79 -12.10 -6.04
CA ASN A 55 12.16 -11.04 -6.83
C ASN A 55 10.92 -11.54 -7.56
N ILE A 56 10.96 -12.73 -8.17
CA ILE A 56 9.80 -13.35 -8.83
C ILE A 56 8.70 -13.60 -7.82
N TRP A 57 9.02 -14.11 -6.63
CA TRP A 57 8.06 -14.31 -5.56
C TRP A 57 7.38 -13.02 -5.14
N SER A 58 8.15 -11.96 -4.91
CA SER A 58 7.61 -10.65 -4.54
C SER A 58 6.64 -10.11 -5.58
N ILE A 59 6.92 -10.33 -6.87
CA ILE A 59 6.02 -9.95 -7.96
C ILE A 59 4.74 -10.80 -7.92
N LEU A 60 4.84 -12.12 -7.75
CA LEU A 60 3.67 -13.00 -7.68
C LEU A 60 2.78 -12.71 -6.46
N MET A 61 3.33 -12.17 -5.39
CA MET A 61 2.61 -11.82 -4.16
C MET A 61 2.05 -10.38 -4.16
N LEU A 62 2.06 -9.66 -5.28
CA LEU A 62 1.41 -8.34 -5.39
C LEU A 62 -0.06 -8.32 -4.89
N PRO A 63 -0.91 -9.32 -5.16
CA PRO A 63 -2.27 -9.36 -4.61
C PRO A 63 -2.33 -9.38 -3.08
N LEU A 64 -1.27 -9.86 -2.40
CA LEU A 64 -1.20 -9.83 -0.93
C LEU A 64 -0.97 -8.41 -0.42
N THR A 65 -0.12 -7.62 -1.08
CA THR A 65 0.10 -6.20 -0.72
C THR A 65 -1.17 -5.38 -0.94
N TRP A 66 -1.91 -5.67 -2.01
CA TRP A 66 -3.24 -5.11 -2.22
C TRP A 66 -4.20 -5.47 -1.08
N GLY A 67 -4.27 -6.73 -0.68
CA GLY A 67 -5.07 -7.19 0.45
C GLY A 67 -4.76 -6.45 1.75
N LEU A 68 -3.48 -6.16 2.01
CA LEU A 68 -3.05 -5.36 3.17
C LEU A 68 -3.59 -3.92 3.11
N ALA A 69 -3.53 -3.26 1.96
CA ALA A 69 -4.09 -1.91 1.78
C ALA A 69 -5.60 -1.91 2.02
N ILE A 70 -6.32 -2.92 1.52
CA ILE A 70 -7.77 -3.06 1.71
C ILE A 70 -8.14 -3.37 3.17
N PHE A 71 -7.33 -4.16 3.86
CA PHE A 71 -7.49 -4.40 5.29
C PHE A 71 -7.48 -3.07 6.09
N PHE A 72 -6.53 -2.19 5.83
CA PHE A 72 -6.46 -0.89 6.50
C PHE A 72 -7.55 0.09 6.03
N LEU A 73 -7.98 0.00 4.77
CA LEU A 73 -9.16 0.74 4.30
C LEU A 73 -10.42 0.32 5.08
N THR A 74 -10.59 -0.97 5.35
CA THR A 74 -11.72 -1.49 6.15
C THR A 74 -11.69 -0.92 7.57
N ILE A 75 -10.50 -0.83 8.19
CA ILE A 75 -10.33 -0.19 9.51
C ILE A 75 -10.65 1.31 9.44
N ALA A 76 -10.16 2.02 8.40
CA ALA A 76 -10.42 3.45 8.23
C ALA A 76 -11.92 3.76 8.05
N ARG A 77 -12.68 2.85 7.44
CA ARG A 77 -14.15 2.90 7.31
C ARG A 77 -14.89 2.52 8.59
N GLY A 78 -14.20 2.24 9.69
CA GLY A 78 -14.81 1.83 10.97
C GLY A 78 -15.44 0.43 10.95
N GLN A 79 -15.10 -0.39 9.97
CA GLN A 79 -15.61 -1.74 9.83
C GLN A 79 -14.67 -2.75 10.52
N LYS A 80 -15.21 -3.93 10.87
CA LYS A 80 -14.38 -5.02 11.40
C LYS A 80 -13.51 -5.58 10.29
N ALA A 81 -12.19 -5.41 10.43
CA ALA A 81 -11.22 -6.01 9.53
C ALA A 81 -10.89 -7.43 9.98
N ASP A 82 -10.95 -8.38 9.05
CA ASP A 82 -10.55 -9.77 9.27
C ASP A 82 -9.24 -10.06 8.54
N ILE A 83 -8.34 -10.83 9.18
CA ILE A 83 -7.05 -11.20 8.60
C ILE A 83 -7.23 -11.96 7.28
N GLY A 84 -8.34 -12.67 7.10
CA GLY A 84 -8.69 -13.32 5.83
C GLY A 84 -8.76 -12.36 4.64
N GLN A 85 -9.03 -11.06 4.87
CA GLN A 85 -9.06 -10.03 3.81
C GLN A 85 -7.71 -9.81 3.12
N LEU A 86 -6.60 -10.18 3.79
CA LEU A 86 -5.27 -10.16 3.16
C LEU A 86 -5.23 -11.03 1.89
N PHE A 87 -6.02 -12.08 1.87
CA PHE A 87 -6.09 -13.04 0.78
C PHE A 87 -7.20 -12.75 -0.23
N ASP A 88 -7.98 -11.69 -0.06
CA ASP A 88 -9.05 -11.31 -0.99
C ASP A 88 -8.51 -11.02 -2.39
N GLY A 89 -7.28 -10.51 -2.50
CA GLY A 89 -6.61 -10.29 -3.77
C GLY A 89 -6.41 -11.57 -4.59
N PHE A 90 -6.42 -12.74 -3.98
CA PHE A 90 -6.28 -14.03 -4.66
C PHE A 90 -7.61 -14.54 -5.24
N LYS A 91 -8.75 -14.01 -4.82
CA LYS A 91 -10.07 -14.37 -5.39
C LYS A 91 -10.20 -13.93 -6.84
N ASN A 92 -9.64 -12.77 -7.18
CA ASN A 92 -9.56 -12.20 -8.54
C ASN A 92 -8.10 -11.98 -8.95
N TYR A 93 -7.27 -13.02 -8.76
CA TYR A 93 -5.82 -12.95 -8.85
C TYR A 93 -5.33 -12.23 -10.11
N TRP A 94 -5.75 -12.69 -11.29
CA TRP A 94 -5.23 -12.16 -12.56
C TRP A 94 -5.56 -10.70 -12.79
N HIS A 95 -6.76 -10.28 -12.39
CA HIS A 95 -7.18 -8.89 -12.53
C HIS A 95 -6.38 -7.95 -11.62
N ILE A 96 -6.29 -8.30 -10.34
CA ILE A 96 -5.53 -7.52 -9.34
C ILE A 96 -4.04 -7.54 -9.65
N PHE A 97 -3.50 -8.73 -9.96
CA PHE A 97 -2.10 -8.89 -10.34
C PHE A 97 -1.75 -8.04 -11.57
N ALA A 98 -2.55 -8.12 -12.64
CA ALA A 98 -2.30 -7.35 -13.85
C ALA A 98 -2.28 -5.84 -13.60
N THR A 99 -3.21 -5.34 -12.79
CA THR A 99 -3.28 -3.90 -12.47
C THR A 99 -2.10 -3.47 -11.63
N MET A 100 -1.76 -4.22 -10.57
CA MET A 100 -0.63 -3.93 -9.69
C MET A 100 0.70 -4.00 -10.45
N PHE A 101 0.86 -5.01 -11.29
CA PHE A 101 2.04 -5.22 -12.12
C PHE A 101 2.21 -4.10 -13.16
N LEU A 102 1.12 -3.74 -13.85
CA LEU A 102 1.14 -2.63 -14.82
C LEU A 102 1.48 -1.29 -14.17
N ARG A 103 0.89 -1.01 -13.00
CA ARG A 103 1.24 0.16 -12.19
C ARG A 103 2.72 0.18 -11.84
N GLN A 104 3.27 -0.97 -11.44
CA GLN A 104 4.69 -1.08 -11.10
C GLN A 104 5.58 -0.83 -12.31
N ILE A 105 5.25 -1.43 -13.47
CA ILE A 105 5.99 -1.20 -14.73
C ILE A 105 5.98 0.29 -15.08
N PHE A 106 4.84 0.96 -15.07
CA PHE A 106 4.77 2.38 -15.38
C PHE A 106 5.59 3.23 -14.42
N THR A 107 5.55 2.91 -13.13
CA THR A 107 6.36 3.63 -12.14
C THR A 107 7.84 3.45 -12.39
N VAL A 108 8.30 2.22 -12.67
CA VAL A 108 9.69 1.91 -12.98
C VAL A 108 10.15 2.61 -14.26
N LEU A 109 9.36 2.56 -15.33
CA LEU A 109 9.69 3.22 -16.60
C LEU A 109 9.86 4.74 -16.43
N TRP A 110 8.96 5.39 -15.68
CA TRP A 110 9.09 6.82 -15.40
C TRP A 110 10.29 7.13 -14.52
N THR A 111 10.60 6.27 -13.54
CA THR A 111 11.76 6.44 -12.66
C THR A 111 13.07 6.22 -13.42
N LEU A 112 13.10 5.29 -14.37
CA LEU A 112 14.25 5.04 -15.23
C LEU A 112 14.53 6.22 -16.18
N LEU A 113 13.45 6.86 -16.65
CA LEU A 113 13.58 8.02 -17.52
C LEU A 113 14.12 9.24 -16.76
N PHE A 114 13.49 9.58 -15.63
CA PHE A 114 13.91 10.61 -14.69
C PHE A 114 13.36 10.34 -13.29
N ILE A 115 14.19 10.47 -12.26
CA ILE A 115 13.82 10.22 -10.86
C ILE A 115 12.63 11.09 -10.42
N VAL A 116 12.66 12.41 -10.73
CA VAL A 116 11.60 13.35 -10.32
C VAL A 116 10.25 13.00 -10.94
N PRO A 117 10.10 12.82 -12.27
CA PRO A 117 8.87 12.31 -12.87
C PRO A 117 8.42 10.96 -12.31
N GLY A 118 9.36 10.04 -11.99
CA GLY A 118 9.06 8.76 -11.36
C GLY A 118 8.34 8.94 -10.02
N ILE A 119 8.84 9.81 -9.15
CA ILE A 119 8.22 10.14 -7.87
C ILE A 119 6.82 10.74 -8.08
N ILE A 120 6.67 11.68 -9.01
CA ILE A 120 5.38 12.31 -9.32
C ILE A 120 4.36 11.25 -9.80
N LYS A 121 4.79 10.29 -10.61
CA LYS A 121 3.94 9.21 -11.12
C LYS A 121 3.62 8.18 -10.04
N TYR A 122 4.55 7.85 -9.15
CA TYR A 122 4.29 7.03 -7.97
C TYR A 122 3.10 7.59 -7.17
N TYR A 123 3.14 8.88 -6.83
CA TYR A 123 2.02 9.53 -6.14
C TYR A 123 0.75 9.63 -7.00
N SER A 124 0.87 9.71 -8.31
CA SER A 124 -0.29 9.71 -9.21
C SER A 124 -1.04 8.38 -9.21
N TYR A 125 -0.34 7.27 -8.99
CA TYR A 125 -0.89 5.91 -9.04
C TYR A 125 -1.25 5.36 -7.66
N SER A 126 -1.01 6.10 -6.58
CA SER A 126 -1.13 5.60 -5.20
C SER A 126 -2.55 5.18 -4.80
N MET A 127 -3.59 5.75 -5.42
CA MET A 127 -4.98 5.45 -5.10
C MET A 127 -5.55 4.26 -5.89
N THR A 128 -4.78 3.67 -6.81
CA THR A 128 -5.23 2.56 -7.68
C THR A 128 -5.78 1.38 -6.88
N ASP A 129 -5.13 1.03 -5.77
CA ASP A 129 -5.51 -0.13 -4.94
C ASP A 129 -6.90 0.03 -4.33
N TYR A 130 -7.20 1.22 -3.83
CA TYR A 130 -8.49 1.56 -3.22
C TYR A 130 -9.60 1.65 -4.28
N ILE A 131 -9.28 2.19 -5.46
CA ILE A 131 -10.21 2.28 -6.59
C ILE A 131 -10.61 0.89 -7.05
N LEU A 132 -9.67 -0.05 -7.20
CA LEU A 132 -9.96 -1.44 -7.55
C LEU A 132 -10.87 -2.14 -6.54
N LYS A 133 -10.78 -1.78 -5.26
CA LYS A 133 -11.68 -2.31 -4.23
C LYS A 133 -13.09 -1.80 -4.40
N ASP A 134 -13.24 -0.49 -4.66
CA ASP A 134 -14.55 0.15 -4.76
C ASP A 134 -15.23 -0.10 -6.12
N GLU A 135 -14.44 -0.31 -7.17
CA GLU A 135 -14.88 -0.51 -8.55
C GLU A 135 -14.12 -1.68 -9.20
N PRO A 136 -14.44 -2.92 -8.81
CA PRO A 136 -13.72 -4.11 -9.25
C PRO A 136 -13.90 -4.44 -10.75
N GLU A 137 -14.86 -3.80 -11.41
CA GLU A 137 -15.14 -3.97 -12.85
C GLU A 137 -14.21 -3.13 -13.75
N LEU A 138 -13.47 -2.16 -13.17
CA LEU A 138 -12.58 -1.30 -13.95
C LEU A 138 -11.39 -2.10 -14.49
N GLY A 139 -11.06 -1.88 -15.75
CA GLY A 139 -9.84 -2.40 -16.34
C GLY A 139 -8.57 -1.82 -15.69
N ALA A 140 -7.44 -2.53 -15.84
CA ALA A 140 -6.17 -2.12 -15.21
C ALA A 140 -5.77 -0.68 -15.57
N ASN A 141 -5.85 -0.31 -16.84
CA ASN A 141 -5.53 1.07 -17.29
C ASN A 141 -6.52 2.09 -16.74
N GLU A 142 -7.81 1.77 -16.74
CA GLU A 142 -8.87 2.65 -16.26
C GLU A 142 -8.71 2.97 -14.78
N ALA A 143 -8.37 1.98 -13.95
CA ALA A 143 -8.11 2.17 -12.53
C ALA A 143 -6.88 3.08 -12.29
N ILE A 144 -5.81 2.92 -13.09
CA ILE A 144 -4.62 3.76 -13.03
C ILE A 144 -4.93 5.20 -13.48
N GLU A 145 -5.67 5.37 -14.59
CA GLU A 145 -6.08 6.69 -15.08
C GLU A 145 -6.99 7.41 -14.09
N LYS A 146 -7.92 6.69 -13.48
CA LYS A 146 -8.79 7.22 -12.44
C LYS A 146 -8.00 7.65 -11.21
N SER A 147 -6.99 6.88 -10.80
CA SER A 147 -6.06 7.28 -9.74
C SER A 147 -5.32 8.57 -10.09
N MET A 148 -4.81 8.70 -11.34
CA MET A 148 -4.16 9.93 -11.79
C MET A 148 -5.10 11.14 -11.74
N ALA A 149 -6.35 10.97 -12.16
CA ALA A 149 -7.35 12.03 -12.12
C ALA A 149 -7.74 12.43 -10.70
N MET A 150 -7.86 11.46 -9.78
CA MET A 150 -8.11 11.71 -8.36
C MET A 150 -6.97 12.49 -7.70
N MET A 151 -5.73 12.10 -7.99
CA MET A 151 -4.52 12.70 -7.40
C MET A 151 -4.10 14.02 -8.05
N GLN A 152 -4.84 14.51 -9.04
CA GLN A 152 -4.54 15.80 -9.64
C GLN A 152 -4.81 16.93 -8.66
N GLY A 153 -3.77 17.68 -8.32
CA GLY A 153 -3.78 18.75 -7.30
C GLY A 153 -3.41 18.29 -5.89
N HIS A 154 -3.45 16.98 -5.59
CA HIS A 154 -3.28 16.44 -4.23
C HIS A 154 -2.01 15.59 -4.02
N LYS A 155 -1.13 15.50 -5.04
CA LYS A 155 0.11 14.70 -4.94
C LYS A 155 1.05 15.24 -3.85
N MET A 156 1.11 16.56 -3.71
CA MET A 156 1.94 17.21 -2.70
C MET A 156 1.40 16.97 -1.29
N ASP A 157 0.09 16.92 -1.13
CA ASP A 157 -0.54 16.67 0.18
C ASP A 157 -0.19 15.26 0.68
N LEU A 158 -0.26 14.24 -0.19
CA LEU A 158 0.15 12.88 0.14
C LEU A 158 1.67 12.77 0.36
N PHE A 159 2.47 13.48 -0.45
CA PHE A 159 3.92 13.56 -0.24
C PHE A 159 4.26 14.13 1.13
N LEU A 160 3.63 15.24 1.54
CA LEU A 160 3.84 15.85 2.85
C LEU A 160 3.36 14.94 3.99
N LEU A 161 2.27 14.19 3.77
CA LEU A 161 1.82 13.18 4.72
C LEU A 161 2.91 12.12 4.94
N HIS A 162 3.47 11.54 3.87
CA HIS A 162 4.57 10.57 3.98
C HIS A 162 5.83 11.18 4.60
N LEU A 163 6.19 12.40 4.20
CA LEU A 163 7.34 13.12 4.78
C LEU A 163 7.19 13.28 6.30
N SER A 164 5.97 13.51 6.78
CA SER A 164 5.67 13.65 8.20
C SER A 164 5.88 12.38 9.02
N PHE A 165 5.98 11.20 8.36
CA PHE A 165 6.28 9.92 8.99
C PHE A 165 7.77 9.58 9.04
N ILE A 166 8.65 10.36 8.38
CA ILE A 166 10.09 10.05 8.31
C ILE A 166 10.72 9.97 9.71
N GLY A 167 10.36 10.85 10.64
CA GLY A 167 10.87 10.78 12.00
C GLY A 167 10.51 9.45 12.69
N TRP A 168 9.28 8.97 12.50
CA TRP A 168 8.84 7.69 13.01
C TRP A 168 9.54 6.51 12.31
N ALA A 169 9.84 6.62 11.01
CA ALA A 169 10.58 5.61 10.29
C ALA A 169 12.02 5.46 10.81
N ILE A 170 12.68 6.58 11.13
CA ILE A 170 14.01 6.56 11.76
C ILE A 170 13.95 5.87 13.13
N LEU A 171 12.95 6.20 13.96
CA LEU A 171 12.76 5.53 15.24
C LEU A 171 12.48 4.03 15.08
N ALA A 172 11.67 3.65 14.08
CA ALA A 172 11.38 2.25 13.78
C ALA A 172 12.63 1.48 13.36
N MET A 173 13.55 2.09 12.61
CA MET A 173 14.85 1.49 12.28
C MET A 173 15.70 1.27 13.53
N CYS A 174 15.69 2.18 14.50
CA CYS A 174 16.45 2.04 15.76
C CYS A 174 15.98 0.83 16.61
N THR A 175 14.78 0.34 16.40
CA THR A 175 14.23 -0.86 17.08
C THR A 175 14.52 -2.16 16.33
N LEU A 176 15.59 -2.25 15.54
CA LEU A 176 15.91 -3.40 14.68
C LEU A 176 14.77 -3.76 13.71
N GLY A 177 13.96 -2.77 13.34
CA GLY A 177 12.84 -2.94 12.41
C GLY A 177 11.51 -3.36 13.06
N LEU A 178 11.48 -3.71 14.36
CA LEU A 178 10.22 -4.07 15.04
C LEU A 178 9.22 -2.92 15.06
N GLY A 179 9.70 -1.68 15.09
CA GLY A 179 8.84 -0.48 15.04
C GLY A 179 8.02 -0.39 13.76
N PHE A 180 8.42 -1.02 12.66
CA PHE A 180 7.64 -1.03 11.43
C PHE A 180 6.31 -1.81 11.57
N LEU A 181 6.22 -2.78 12.48
CA LEU A 181 4.96 -3.46 12.77
C LEU A 181 3.87 -2.52 13.32
N LEU A 182 4.27 -1.41 13.90
CA LEU A 182 3.35 -0.36 14.36
C LEU A 182 3.26 0.80 13.37
N LEU A 183 4.36 1.14 12.71
CA LEU A 183 4.40 2.25 11.77
C LEU A 183 3.62 1.96 10.48
N VAL A 184 3.73 0.75 9.93
CA VAL A 184 3.02 0.39 8.68
C VAL A 184 1.50 0.47 8.84
N PRO A 185 0.86 -0.13 9.89
CA PRO A 185 -0.57 0.09 10.15
C PRO A 185 -0.95 1.57 10.21
N TYR A 186 -0.13 2.38 10.86
CA TYR A 186 -0.38 3.81 11.02
C TYR A 186 -0.36 4.56 9.69
N VAL A 187 0.67 4.33 8.87
CA VAL A 187 0.78 4.95 7.54
C VAL A 187 -0.36 4.50 6.62
N CYS A 188 -0.59 3.19 6.51
CA CYS A 188 -1.63 2.65 5.63
C CYS A 188 -3.04 3.13 6.01
N THR A 189 -3.32 3.26 7.33
CA THR A 189 -4.62 3.79 7.77
C THR A 189 -4.75 5.29 7.47
N ALA A 190 -3.66 6.06 7.60
CA ALA A 190 -3.65 7.48 7.22
C ALA A 190 -3.86 7.67 5.70
N GLU A 191 -3.23 6.84 4.86
CA GLU A 191 -3.47 6.84 3.41
C GLU A 191 -4.91 6.45 3.06
N ALA A 192 -5.50 5.49 3.76
CA ALA A 192 -6.88 5.10 3.56
C ALA A 192 -7.85 6.25 3.87
N HIS A 193 -7.62 7.01 4.95
CA HIS A 193 -8.40 8.23 5.23
C HIS A 193 -8.18 9.31 4.16
N PHE A 194 -6.97 9.45 3.66
CA PHE A 194 -6.69 10.38 2.57
C PHE A 194 -7.47 10.01 1.30
N TYR A 195 -7.56 8.72 0.96
CA TYR A 195 -8.38 8.24 -0.15
C TYR A 195 -9.87 8.55 0.05
N GLU A 196 -10.42 8.32 1.24
CA GLU A 196 -11.83 8.60 1.53
C GLU A 196 -12.15 10.10 1.39
N ASP A 197 -11.26 10.98 1.83
CA ASP A 197 -11.44 12.44 1.67
C ASP A 197 -11.38 12.84 0.18
N LEU A 198 -10.44 12.27 -0.60
CA LEU A 198 -10.39 12.50 -2.06
C LEU A 198 -11.68 12.04 -2.76
N LYS A 199 -12.20 10.88 -2.35
CA LYS A 199 -13.44 10.32 -2.88
C LYS A 199 -14.63 11.24 -2.59
N ALA A 200 -14.74 11.72 -1.36
CA ALA A 200 -15.80 12.66 -0.94
C ALA A 200 -15.70 14.00 -1.69
N GLU A 201 -14.51 14.56 -1.85
CA GLU A 201 -14.28 15.80 -2.59
C GLU A 201 -14.70 15.69 -4.06
N LYS A 202 -14.35 14.59 -4.72
CA LYS A 202 -14.74 14.36 -6.12
C LYS A 202 -16.26 14.14 -6.27
N ALA A 203 -16.89 13.43 -5.31
CA ALA A 203 -18.34 13.26 -5.30
C ALA A 203 -19.06 14.61 -5.11
N GLY A 204 -18.58 15.49 -4.23
CA GLY A 204 -19.13 16.82 -4.02
C GLY A 204 -18.95 17.82 -5.16
N ARG A 205 -17.98 17.58 -6.06
CA ARG A 205 -17.78 18.41 -7.28
C ARG A 205 -18.70 18.04 -8.44
N ILE A 206 -19.37 16.89 -8.37
CA ILE A 206 -20.29 16.39 -9.41
C ILE A 206 -21.73 16.81 -9.13
N MET A 207 -22.05 17.26 -7.92
CA MET A 207 -23.34 17.85 -7.53
C MET A 207 -23.35 19.38 -7.75
#